data_7b60094a2d05cd84741c4792e6c0b967
#
_entry.id   7b60094a2d05cd84741c4792e6c0b967
#
_cell.length_a   1.000
_cell.length_b   1.000
_cell.length_c   1.000
_cell.angle_alpha   90.00
_cell.angle_beta   90.00
_cell.angle_gamma   90.00
#
_symmetry.space_group_name_H-M   'P 1'
#
loop_
_entity.id
_entity.type
_entity.pdbx_description
1 polymer ?
#
loop_
_entity_poly.entity_id
_entity_poly.type
_entity_poly.pdbx_seq_one_letter_code
_entity_poly.pdbx_strand_id
1 'polypeptide(L)'
;MSENYAVFVGLDVGKSAHHACALAKDGSRLYDKPLVQDEVALRKVFVELQQHGPVLMIVDQPNTIGALPIAVARDCGCEVAYLPGLAMRKAADLYPGRSKTDARDAFIIADTARTMPHTLRAVDRDSEVLSALKMLAGFDDDIARDCTRAKNRLRSVLTQIHPAFERVLVGEILARAIVLDLLIHYGGPTKLAAAGRGRVLKWARNRSRKDPVELIDRIFAALAEQTVTVPGTDAAELVIPQLAANIKALQQQRETIAGQVEGMLDEFPLAEVLISMPGIGIKTASNILLAVGDCSDFASASHLAAYAGIAPVTRRSGTSIKGEFPARSGNKRLKNAMFRSAWIASNCHGPSQAYYQRKRAEGKKHNAAVMCLARRRSNVIYAMLTNREFYREPPAPNDVAAAA
;
A
#
# COMPACT_ATOMS: atom_id res chain seq x y z
N MET A 1 -1.96 5.70 -29.85
CA MET A 1 -2.96 6.48 -29.08
C MET A 1 -3.04 7.96 -29.50
N SER A 2 -1.95 8.68 -29.77
CA SER A 2 -2.02 10.14 -30.02
C SER A 2 -2.56 10.58 -31.37
N GLU A 3 -2.62 9.73 -32.38
CA GLU A 3 -3.03 10.12 -33.73
C GLU A 3 -4.52 10.50 -33.86
N ASN A 4 -5.36 10.06 -32.93
CA ASN A 4 -6.81 10.21 -32.97
C ASN A 4 -7.34 11.45 -32.24
N TYR A 5 -6.48 12.21 -31.52
CA TYR A 5 -6.93 13.34 -30.71
C TYR A 5 -6.52 14.68 -31.33
N ALA A 6 -7.40 15.65 -31.27
CA ALA A 6 -7.17 17.03 -31.71
C ALA A 6 -6.73 17.93 -30.55
N VAL A 7 -7.15 17.61 -29.32
CA VAL A 7 -6.92 18.40 -28.12
C VAL A 7 -6.34 17.54 -26.99
N PHE A 8 -5.28 18.02 -26.33
CA PHE A 8 -4.63 17.40 -25.19
C PHE A 8 -4.79 18.30 -23.97
N VAL A 9 -5.58 17.86 -23.00
CA VAL A 9 -5.88 18.63 -21.78
C VAL A 9 -5.06 18.07 -20.62
N GLY A 10 -4.05 18.80 -20.17
CA GLY A 10 -3.33 18.52 -18.94
C GLY A 10 -4.03 19.19 -17.76
N LEU A 11 -4.34 18.42 -16.75
CA LEU A 11 -4.97 18.88 -15.53
C LEU A 11 -4.06 18.60 -14.34
N ASP A 12 -3.49 19.66 -13.75
CA ASP A 12 -2.87 19.59 -12.45
C ASP A 12 -3.95 19.70 -11.37
N VAL A 13 -4.15 18.60 -10.63
CA VAL A 13 -5.32 18.46 -9.75
C VAL A 13 -5.02 18.95 -8.33
N GLY A 14 -5.82 19.90 -7.86
CA GLY A 14 -5.81 20.46 -6.51
C GLY A 14 -7.12 20.21 -5.74
N LYS A 15 -7.09 20.35 -4.42
CA LYS A 15 -8.26 20.07 -3.54
C LYS A 15 -9.45 21.02 -3.81
N SER A 16 -9.19 22.29 -3.97
CA SER A 16 -10.21 23.33 -4.15
C SER A 16 -10.28 23.85 -5.58
N ALA A 17 -9.20 23.83 -6.29
CA ALA A 17 -9.08 24.25 -7.67
C ALA A 17 -7.99 23.43 -8.36
N HIS A 18 -8.17 23.26 -9.66
CA HIS A 18 -7.20 22.67 -10.58
C HIS A 18 -6.57 23.77 -11.42
N HIS A 19 -5.51 23.44 -12.15
CA HIS A 19 -5.11 24.23 -13.29
C HIS A 19 -5.25 23.37 -14.55
N ALA A 20 -5.96 23.87 -15.54
CA ALA A 20 -6.15 23.20 -16.83
C ALA A 20 -5.37 23.91 -17.92
N CYS A 21 -4.57 23.17 -18.67
CA CYS A 21 -3.94 23.64 -19.90
C CYS A 21 -4.34 22.71 -21.04
N ALA A 22 -4.90 23.26 -22.10
CA ALA A 22 -5.27 22.52 -23.31
C ALA A 22 -4.41 22.95 -24.50
N LEU A 23 -3.83 21.98 -25.18
CA LEU A 23 -3.01 22.18 -26.36
C LEU A 23 -3.66 21.52 -27.58
N ALA A 24 -3.63 22.20 -28.70
CA ALA A 24 -3.92 21.60 -30.00
C ALA A 24 -2.78 20.66 -30.44
N LYS A 25 -3.00 19.91 -31.52
CA LYS A 25 -2.03 18.97 -32.06
C LYS A 25 -0.70 19.62 -32.49
N ASP A 26 -0.75 20.87 -32.94
CA ASP A 26 0.42 21.69 -33.31
C ASP A 26 1.15 22.30 -32.11
N GLY A 27 0.59 22.17 -30.89
CA GLY A 27 1.13 22.74 -29.65
C GLY A 27 0.62 24.14 -29.33
N SER A 28 -0.27 24.73 -30.14
CA SER A 28 -0.93 25.99 -29.82
C SER A 28 -1.84 25.84 -28.59
N ARG A 29 -1.88 26.88 -27.73
CA ARG A 29 -2.69 26.85 -26.52
C ARG A 29 -4.13 27.24 -26.83
N LEU A 30 -5.05 26.35 -26.49
CA LEU A 30 -6.50 26.58 -26.58
C LEU A 30 -7.09 27.07 -25.26
N TYR A 31 -6.51 26.62 -24.14
CA TYR A 31 -6.96 26.97 -22.78
C TYR A 31 -5.77 26.96 -21.82
N ASP A 32 -5.72 27.88 -20.86
CA ASP A 32 -4.68 27.90 -19.81
C ASP A 32 -5.19 28.76 -18.64
N LYS A 33 -5.99 28.16 -17.74
CA LYS A 33 -6.62 28.86 -16.62
C LYS A 33 -6.84 27.97 -15.41
N PRO A 34 -6.92 28.57 -14.19
CA PRO A 34 -7.47 27.86 -13.04
C PRO A 34 -8.89 27.36 -13.30
N LEU A 35 -9.20 26.17 -12.77
CA LEU A 35 -10.48 25.50 -12.93
C LEU A 35 -10.98 25.03 -11.57
N VAL A 36 -12.19 25.43 -11.19
CA VAL A 36 -12.76 25.08 -9.87
C VAL A 36 -13.11 23.58 -9.84
N GLN A 37 -13.00 22.98 -8.66
CA GLN A 37 -13.42 21.58 -8.42
C GLN A 37 -14.96 21.50 -8.34
N ASP A 38 -15.62 21.76 -9.46
CA ASP A 38 -17.07 21.82 -9.62
C ASP A 38 -17.51 21.19 -10.95
N GLU A 39 -18.56 20.37 -10.92
CA GLU A 39 -19.01 19.62 -12.10
C GLU A 39 -19.40 20.53 -13.26
N VAL A 40 -20.14 21.62 -12.96
CA VAL A 40 -20.64 22.54 -14.00
C VAL A 40 -19.50 23.25 -14.71
N ALA A 41 -18.50 23.71 -13.92
CA ALA A 41 -17.32 24.36 -14.45
C ALA A 41 -16.46 23.42 -15.30
N LEU A 42 -16.25 22.18 -14.83
CA LEU A 42 -15.51 21.13 -15.54
C LEU A 42 -16.20 20.78 -16.86
N ARG A 43 -17.51 20.53 -16.83
CA ARG A 43 -18.33 20.19 -18.00
C ARG A 43 -18.28 21.28 -19.07
N LYS A 44 -18.41 22.54 -18.65
CA LYS A 44 -18.32 23.67 -19.55
C LYS A 44 -17.01 23.70 -20.35
N VAL A 45 -15.89 23.50 -19.67
CA VAL A 45 -14.56 23.50 -20.30
C VAL A 45 -14.40 22.31 -21.25
N PHE A 46 -14.82 21.11 -20.87
CA PHE A 46 -14.69 19.95 -21.76
C PHE A 46 -15.56 20.08 -23.01
N VAL A 47 -16.81 20.54 -22.88
CA VAL A 47 -17.70 20.76 -24.02
C VAL A 47 -17.15 21.86 -24.95
N GLU A 48 -16.59 22.95 -24.41
CA GLU A 48 -15.94 23.99 -25.19
C GLU A 48 -14.75 23.46 -25.99
N LEU A 49 -13.89 22.65 -25.35
CA LEU A 49 -12.70 22.08 -25.98
C LEU A 49 -13.05 21.04 -27.06
N GLN A 50 -14.17 20.32 -26.94
CA GLN A 50 -14.64 19.36 -27.94
C GLN A 50 -15.03 20.03 -29.26
N GLN A 51 -15.25 21.33 -29.28
CA GLN A 51 -15.50 22.07 -30.54
C GLN A 51 -14.27 22.08 -31.47
N HIS A 52 -13.06 21.82 -30.89
CA HIS A 52 -11.82 21.70 -31.65
C HIS A 52 -11.53 20.25 -32.09
N GLY A 53 -12.38 19.29 -31.74
CA GLY A 53 -12.25 17.87 -32.08
C GLY A 53 -12.12 16.94 -30.89
N PRO A 54 -11.74 15.68 -31.12
CA PRO A 54 -11.60 14.69 -30.06
C PRO A 54 -10.59 15.11 -28.97
N VAL A 55 -11.02 15.03 -27.70
CA VAL A 55 -10.26 15.46 -26.52
C VAL A 55 -9.69 14.26 -25.77
N LEU A 56 -8.38 14.31 -25.48
CA LEU A 56 -7.73 13.45 -24.49
C LEU A 56 -7.45 14.29 -23.23
N MET A 57 -8.06 13.92 -22.11
CA MET A 57 -7.81 14.53 -20.81
C MET A 57 -6.79 13.73 -20.02
N ILE A 58 -5.76 14.39 -19.49
CA ILE A 58 -4.67 13.77 -18.77
C ILE A 58 -4.55 14.38 -17.37
N VAL A 59 -4.47 13.51 -16.35
CA VAL A 59 -4.21 13.88 -14.97
C VAL A 59 -2.90 13.25 -14.48
N ASP A 60 -2.29 13.85 -13.46
CA ASP A 60 -1.14 13.26 -12.75
C ASP A 60 -1.58 12.41 -11.54
N GLN A 61 -2.76 12.65 -10.99
CA GLN A 61 -3.33 11.93 -9.83
C GLN A 61 -4.77 11.48 -10.12
N PRO A 62 -4.97 10.32 -10.74
CA PRO A 62 -6.31 9.85 -11.12
C PRO A 62 -7.19 9.45 -9.93
N ASN A 63 -6.58 9.13 -8.78
CA ASN A 63 -7.31 8.74 -7.57
C ASN A 63 -7.53 9.96 -6.66
N THR A 64 -8.57 9.91 -5.82
CA THR A 64 -8.92 10.97 -4.85
C THR A 64 -9.36 12.28 -5.51
N ILE A 65 -8.47 13.26 -5.63
CA ILE A 65 -8.78 14.62 -6.12
C ILE A 65 -9.15 14.62 -7.63
N GLY A 66 -8.53 13.76 -8.41
CA GLY A 66 -8.79 13.64 -9.85
C GLY A 66 -10.07 12.86 -10.20
N ALA A 67 -10.76 12.26 -9.23
CA ALA A 67 -11.92 11.41 -9.50
C ALA A 67 -13.08 12.15 -10.15
N LEU A 68 -13.46 13.34 -9.65
CA LEU A 68 -14.54 14.15 -10.22
C LEU A 68 -14.22 14.63 -11.64
N PRO A 69 -13.06 15.26 -11.92
CA PRO A 69 -12.69 15.63 -13.29
C PRO A 69 -12.71 14.47 -14.27
N ILE A 70 -12.24 13.29 -13.86
CA ILE A 70 -12.26 12.07 -14.69
C ILE A 70 -13.69 11.64 -15.00
N ALA A 71 -14.56 11.61 -13.99
CA ALA A 71 -15.96 11.24 -14.16
C ALA A 71 -16.67 12.19 -15.13
N VAL A 72 -16.50 13.51 -14.95
CA VAL A 72 -17.11 14.53 -15.80
C VAL A 72 -16.57 14.48 -17.24
N ALA A 73 -15.26 14.31 -17.42
CA ALA A 73 -14.65 14.18 -18.74
C ALA A 73 -15.22 12.97 -19.49
N ARG A 74 -15.34 11.82 -18.83
CA ARG A 74 -15.93 10.61 -19.40
C ARG A 74 -17.41 10.78 -19.76
N ASP A 75 -18.18 11.42 -18.89
CA ASP A 75 -19.59 11.70 -19.14
C ASP A 75 -19.78 12.66 -20.32
N CYS A 76 -18.83 13.57 -20.55
CA CYS A 76 -18.76 14.40 -21.75
C CYS A 76 -18.26 13.64 -23.00
N GLY A 77 -17.86 12.36 -22.90
CA GLY A 77 -17.34 11.59 -24.02
C GLY A 77 -15.86 11.83 -24.33
N CYS A 78 -15.11 12.46 -23.43
CA CYS A 78 -13.65 12.59 -23.56
C CYS A 78 -12.94 11.30 -23.17
N GLU A 79 -11.88 10.96 -23.88
CA GLU A 79 -10.96 9.91 -23.43
C GLU A 79 -10.06 10.44 -22.30
N VAL A 80 -9.68 9.52 -21.40
CA VAL A 80 -8.92 9.88 -20.19
C VAL A 80 -7.69 9.00 -20.06
N ALA A 81 -6.57 9.65 -19.80
CA ALA A 81 -5.30 8.97 -19.47
C ALA A 81 -4.67 9.61 -18.22
N TYR A 82 -3.68 8.96 -17.64
CA TYR A 82 -2.89 9.58 -16.60
C TYR A 82 -1.39 9.50 -16.90
N LEU A 83 -0.67 10.52 -16.45
CA LEU A 83 0.78 10.60 -16.51
C LEU A 83 1.36 10.17 -15.16
N PRO A 84 2.05 9.00 -15.05
CA PRO A 84 2.63 8.57 -13.79
C PRO A 84 3.58 9.61 -13.20
N GLY A 85 3.49 9.87 -11.89
CA GLY A 85 4.25 10.93 -11.22
C GLY A 85 5.77 10.84 -11.39
N LEU A 86 6.35 9.65 -11.63
CA LEU A 86 7.75 9.52 -12.00
C LEU A 86 8.01 10.01 -13.43
N ALA A 87 7.11 9.73 -14.36
CA ALA A 87 7.20 10.22 -15.75
C ALA A 87 7.01 11.74 -15.77
N MET A 88 6.01 12.27 -15.04
CA MET A 88 5.80 13.71 -14.88
C MET A 88 7.06 14.42 -14.36
N ARG A 89 7.68 13.89 -13.31
CA ARG A 89 8.91 14.48 -12.74
C ARG A 89 10.07 14.51 -13.73
N LYS A 90 10.27 13.41 -14.48
CA LYS A 90 11.30 13.33 -15.51
C LYS A 90 11.01 14.25 -16.70
N ALA A 91 9.74 14.35 -17.11
CA ALA A 91 9.33 15.27 -18.15
C ALA A 91 9.58 16.71 -17.72
N ALA A 92 9.23 17.08 -16.48
CA ALA A 92 9.46 18.44 -15.95
C ALA A 92 10.94 18.87 -15.98
N ASP A 93 11.88 17.91 -15.82
CA ASP A 93 13.33 18.18 -15.91
C ASP A 93 13.80 18.54 -17.33
N LEU A 94 13.02 18.24 -18.37
CA LEU A 94 13.33 18.59 -19.78
C LEU A 94 12.93 20.03 -20.13
N TYR A 95 12.07 20.67 -19.34
CA TYR A 95 11.58 22.00 -19.60
C TYR A 95 12.43 23.06 -18.87
N PRO A 96 12.78 24.20 -19.52
CA PRO A 96 13.58 25.25 -18.92
C PRO A 96 12.87 25.90 -17.73
N GLY A 97 13.65 26.33 -16.73
CA GLY A 97 13.15 26.98 -15.51
C GLY A 97 12.88 25.99 -14.37
N ARG A 98 13.02 26.48 -13.12
CA ARG A 98 12.84 25.70 -11.88
C ARG A 98 11.63 26.10 -11.05
N SER A 99 10.85 27.10 -11.51
CA SER A 99 9.64 27.51 -10.80
C SER A 99 8.60 26.38 -10.84
N LYS A 100 8.05 26.03 -9.70
CA LYS A 100 6.93 25.10 -9.60
C LYS A 100 5.65 25.94 -9.51
N THR A 101 4.81 25.84 -10.54
CA THR A 101 3.47 26.47 -10.59
C THR A 101 2.50 25.46 -11.20
N ASP A 102 1.27 25.48 -10.74
CA ASP A 102 0.21 24.58 -11.24
C ASP A 102 -0.03 24.77 -12.75
N ALA A 103 0.09 26.00 -13.25
CA ALA A 103 0.00 26.29 -14.69
C ALA A 103 1.11 25.61 -15.50
N ARG A 104 2.33 25.61 -14.97
CA ARG A 104 3.46 24.93 -15.62
C ARG A 104 3.30 23.43 -15.58
N ASP A 105 2.86 22.89 -14.45
CA ASP A 105 2.67 21.45 -14.29
C ASP A 105 1.54 20.97 -15.22
N ALA A 106 0.41 21.69 -15.33
CA ALA A 106 -0.65 21.43 -16.28
C ALA A 106 -0.18 21.47 -17.75
N PHE A 107 0.62 22.47 -18.12
CA PHE A 107 1.23 22.55 -19.44
C PHE A 107 2.14 21.36 -19.75
N ILE A 108 3.02 21.00 -18.82
CA ILE A 108 3.95 19.84 -18.99
C ILE A 108 3.15 18.54 -19.16
N ILE A 109 2.06 18.35 -18.40
CA ILE A 109 1.17 17.20 -18.53
C ILE A 109 0.59 17.13 -19.94
N ALA A 110 0.02 18.25 -20.46
CA ALA A 110 -0.56 18.32 -21.78
C ALA A 110 0.47 18.07 -22.89
N ASP A 111 1.62 18.72 -22.82
CA ASP A 111 2.65 18.64 -23.85
C ASP A 111 3.35 17.26 -23.83
N THR A 112 3.54 16.67 -22.66
CA THR A 112 4.04 15.27 -22.54
C THR A 112 3.08 14.30 -23.20
N ALA A 113 1.78 14.48 -23.00
CA ALA A 113 0.76 13.63 -23.64
C ALA A 113 0.78 13.73 -25.15
N ARG A 114 0.96 14.94 -25.67
CA ARG A 114 1.05 15.22 -27.10
C ARG A 114 2.31 14.66 -27.75
N THR A 115 3.48 14.83 -27.10
CA THR A 115 4.80 14.52 -27.66
C THR A 115 5.32 13.14 -27.31
N MET A 116 4.94 12.61 -26.13
CA MET A 116 5.43 11.34 -25.61
C MET A 116 4.28 10.42 -25.14
N PRO A 117 3.32 10.05 -26.00
CA PRO A 117 2.11 9.30 -25.63
C PRO A 117 2.41 7.91 -25.03
N HIS A 118 3.58 7.35 -25.29
CA HIS A 118 4.04 6.08 -24.72
C HIS A 118 4.30 6.15 -23.20
N THR A 119 4.37 7.35 -22.63
CA THR A 119 4.53 7.56 -21.19
C THR A 119 3.19 7.52 -20.44
N LEU A 120 2.08 7.67 -21.16
CA LEU A 120 0.74 7.65 -20.61
C LEU A 120 0.30 6.23 -20.26
N ARG A 121 -0.63 6.14 -19.32
CA ARG A 121 -1.35 4.92 -18.98
C ARG A 121 -2.85 5.17 -19.09
N ALA A 122 -3.58 4.15 -19.48
CA ALA A 122 -5.02 4.18 -19.44
C ALA A 122 -5.48 4.38 -17.98
N VAL A 123 -6.52 5.17 -17.81
CA VAL A 123 -7.29 5.14 -16.57
C VAL A 123 -8.38 4.11 -16.80
N ASP A 124 -8.24 2.93 -16.15
CA ASP A 124 -9.23 1.88 -16.28
C ASP A 124 -10.63 2.43 -15.99
N ARG A 125 -11.63 1.97 -16.73
CA ARG A 125 -13.04 2.10 -16.34
C ARG A 125 -13.23 1.14 -15.17
N ASP A 126 -12.68 1.53 -14.02
CA ASP A 126 -12.82 0.73 -12.81
C ASP A 126 -14.32 0.48 -12.58
N SER A 127 -14.66 -0.78 -12.38
CA SER A 127 -15.98 -1.12 -11.85
C SER A 127 -16.16 -0.37 -10.53
N GLU A 128 -17.37 -0.01 -10.17
CA GLU A 128 -17.71 0.62 -8.89
C GLU A 128 -17.08 -0.13 -7.70
N VAL A 129 -17.07 -1.44 -7.76
CA VAL A 129 -16.47 -2.33 -6.79
C VAL A 129 -14.95 -2.13 -6.66
N LEU A 130 -14.23 -1.96 -7.78
CA LEU A 130 -12.78 -1.72 -7.75
C LEU A 130 -12.45 -0.34 -7.15
N SER A 131 -13.28 0.67 -7.44
CA SER A 131 -13.16 2.01 -6.83
C SER A 131 -13.42 1.97 -5.33
N ALA A 132 -14.44 1.24 -4.88
CA ALA A 132 -14.73 1.01 -3.47
C ALA A 132 -13.59 0.25 -2.77
N LEU A 133 -13.07 -0.80 -3.38
CA LEU A 133 -11.89 -1.53 -2.86
C LEU A 133 -10.66 -0.63 -2.73
N LYS A 134 -10.39 0.25 -3.71
CA LYS A 134 -9.29 1.23 -3.63
C LYS A 134 -9.45 2.15 -2.42
N MET A 135 -10.65 2.65 -2.20
CA MET A 135 -10.97 3.53 -1.05
C MET A 135 -10.77 2.80 0.28
N LEU A 136 -11.37 1.61 0.45
CA LEU A 136 -11.26 0.82 1.68
C LEU A 136 -9.82 0.39 1.98
N ALA A 137 -9.08 -0.07 0.96
CA ALA A 137 -7.69 -0.43 1.13
C ALA A 137 -6.80 0.77 1.47
N GLY A 138 -7.09 1.95 0.93
CA GLY A 138 -6.43 3.20 1.30
C GLY A 138 -6.68 3.55 2.77
N PHE A 139 -7.92 3.47 3.19
CA PHE A 139 -8.34 3.75 4.57
C PHE A 139 -7.74 2.75 5.58
N ASP A 140 -7.71 1.43 5.26
CA ASP A 140 -7.01 0.45 6.12
C ASP A 140 -5.52 0.77 6.29
N ASP A 141 -4.84 1.23 5.23
CA ASP A 141 -3.44 1.63 5.33
C ASP A 141 -3.25 2.86 6.24
N ASP A 142 -4.19 3.81 6.23
CA ASP A 142 -4.17 4.98 7.12
C ASP A 142 -4.37 4.55 8.58
N ILE A 143 -5.39 3.74 8.86
CA ILE A 143 -5.65 3.20 10.21
C ILE A 143 -4.46 2.36 10.70
N ALA A 144 -3.79 1.59 9.83
CA ALA A 144 -2.60 0.82 10.18
C ALA A 144 -1.45 1.72 10.65
N ARG A 145 -1.28 2.89 9.98
CA ARG A 145 -0.28 3.90 10.38
C ARG A 145 -0.65 4.54 11.71
N ASP A 146 -1.93 4.87 11.91
CA ASP A 146 -2.43 5.44 13.17
C ASP A 146 -2.25 4.46 14.33
N CYS A 147 -2.57 3.20 14.12
CA CYS A 147 -2.35 2.15 15.10
C CYS A 147 -0.87 2.02 15.49
N THR A 148 0.03 2.11 14.52
CA THR A 148 1.48 2.09 14.77
C THR A 148 1.92 3.33 15.55
N ARG A 149 1.41 4.53 15.22
CA ARG A 149 1.69 5.77 15.96
C ARG A 149 1.19 5.69 17.40
N ALA A 150 -0.03 5.18 17.62
CA ALA A 150 -0.60 5.01 18.95
C ALA A 150 0.19 4.01 19.81
N LYS A 151 0.61 2.87 19.22
CA LYS A 151 1.48 1.88 19.90
C LYS A 151 2.82 2.50 20.30
N ASN A 152 3.45 3.24 19.39
CA ASN A 152 4.74 3.89 19.69
C ASN A 152 4.60 4.95 20.79
N ARG A 153 3.50 5.72 20.80
CA ARG A 153 3.20 6.68 21.87
C ARG A 153 2.99 5.99 23.21
N LEU A 154 2.21 4.89 23.24
CA LEU A 154 2.00 4.11 24.45
C LEU A 154 3.32 3.56 25.00
N ARG A 155 4.17 2.98 24.12
CA ARG A 155 5.51 2.52 24.49
C ARG A 155 6.37 3.63 25.05
N SER A 156 6.38 4.80 24.42
CA SER A 156 7.15 5.96 24.89
C SER A 156 6.74 6.39 26.29
N VAL A 157 5.43 6.43 26.58
CA VAL A 157 4.91 6.74 27.93
C VAL A 157 5.32 5.67 28.94
N LEU A 158 5.18 4.38 28.61
CA LEU A 158 5.58 3.29 29.48
C LEU A 158 7.10 3.28 29.72
N THR A 159 7.93 3.50 28.70
CA THR A 159 9.38 3.61 28.85
C THR A 159 9.77 4.75 29.77
N GLN A 160 9.05 5.86 29.74
CA GLN A 160 9.34 7.00 30.59
C GLN A 160 9.09 6.73 32.07
N ILE A 161 8.00 6.00 32.42
CA ILE A 161 7.58 5.82 33.81
C ILE A 161 8.00 4.47 34.40
N HIS A 162 8.08 3.41 33.56
CA HIS A 162 8.38 2.05 34.00
C HIS A 162 9.04 1.18 32.90
N PRO A 163 10.33 1.36 32.61
CA PRO A 163 11.03 0.65 31.52
C PRO A 163 10.97 -0.89 31.62
N ALA A 164 11.01 -1.44 32.84
CA ALA A 164 10.93 -2.89 33.03
C ALA A 164 9.59 -3.45 32.56
N PHE A 165 8.50 -2.77 32.86
CA PHE A 165 7.15 -3.14 32.43
C PHE A 165 7.01 -3.00 30.88
N GLU A 166 7.55 -1.94 30.29
CA GLU A 166 7.56 -1.78 28.84
C GLU A 166 8.27 -2.94 28.13
N ARG A 167 9.42 -3.41 28.65
CA ARG A 167 10.15 -4.54 28.06
C ARG A 167 9.35 -5.84 27.97
N VAL A 168 8.42 -6.08 28.88
CA VAL A 168 7.51 -7.24 28.82
C VAL A 168 6.49 -7.10 27.69
N LEU A 169 6.09 -5.85 27.36
CA LEU A 169 5.05 -5.56 26.39
C LEU A 169 5.57 -5.30 24.96
N VAL A 170 6.82 -5.67 24.67
CA VAL A 170 7.42 -5.41 23.35
C VAL A 170 6.79 -6.26 22.25
N GLY A 171 6.78 -5.73 21.04
CA GLY A 171 6.34 -6.41 19.82
C GLY A 171 4.85 -6.68 19.78
N GLU A 172 4.48 -7.91 19.44
CA GLU A 172 3.08 -8.32 19.30
C GLU A 172 2.34 -8.42 20.65
N ILE A 173 3.06 -8.47 21.77
CA ILE A 173 2.44 -8.61 23.10
C ILE A 173 1.60 -7.37 23.41
N LEU A 174 2.10 -6.17 23.15
CA LEU A 174 1.39 -4.92 23.39
C LEU A 174 0.07 -4.84 22.61
N ALA A 175 0.00 -5.48 21.47
CA ALA A 175 -1.18 -5.47 20.60
C ALA A 175 -2.24 -6.51 20.96
N ARG A 176 -1.96 -7.42 21.91
CA ARG A 176 -2.90 -8.45 22.33
C ARG A 176 -4.10 -7.82 23.06
N ALA A 177 -5.30 -8.26 22.72
CA ALA A 177 -6.53 -7.75 23.32
C ALA A 177 -6.47 -7.77 24.85
N ILE A 178 -5.99 -8.87 25.44
CA ILE A 178 -5.90 -9.01 26.90
C ILE A 178 -4.97 -7.97 27.54
N VAL A 179 -3.87 -7.56 26.85
CA VAL A 179 -2.95 -6.53 27.36
C VAL A 179 -3.59 -5.14 27.28
N LEU A 180 -4.24 -4.84 26.16
CA LEU A 180 -4.97 -3.59 26.00
C LEU A 180 -6.09 -3.48 27.02
N ASP A 181 -6.85 -4.55 27.22
CA ASP A 181 -7.92 -4.61 28.23
C ASP A 181 -7.40 -4.46 29.67
N LEU A 182 -6.23 -5.03 30.00
CA LEU A 182 -5.57 -4.81 31.28
C LEU A 182 -5.21 -3.33 31.49
N LEU A 183 -4.62 -2.69 30.47
CA LEU A 183 -4.26 -1.28 30.55
C LEU A 183 -5.48 -0.36 30.62
N ILE A 184 -6.56 -0.70 29.93
CA ILE A 184 -7.83 0.04 30.01
C ILE A 184 -8.45 -0.08 31.40
N HIS A 185 -8.45 -1.30 31.96
CA HIS A 185 -9.16 -1.59 33.22
C HIS A 185 -8.39 -1.13 34.45
N TYR A 186 -7.11 -1.43 34.53
CA TYR A 186 -6.27 -1.12 35.70
C TYR A 186 -5.48 0.18 35.54
N GLY A 187 -5.29 0.68 34.33
CA GLY A 187 -4.45 1.85 34.03
C GLY A 187 -2.97 1.45 33.86
N GLY A 188 -2.08 2.12 34.58
CA GLY A 188 -0.66 1.92 34.47
C GLY A 188 -0.03 0.95 35.47
N PRO A 189 1.31 0.92 35.52
CA PRO A 189 2.08 -0.02 36.36
C PRO A 189 1.76 0.10 37.84
N THR A 190 1.58 1.32 38.39
CA THR A 190 1.31 1.53 39.82
C THR A 190 -0.01 0.91 40.25
N LYS A 191 -1.07 1.16 39.48
CA LYS A 191 -2.41 0.61 39.76
C LYS A 191 -2.48 -0.90 39.56
N LEU A 192 -1.74 -1.44 38.56
CA LEU A 192 -1.61 -2.89 38.37
C LEU A 192 -0.93 -3.54 39.57
N ALA A 193 0.18 -2.96 40.04
CA ALA A 193 0.89 -3.45 41.23
C ALA A 193 -0.02 -3.43 42.48
N ALA A 194 -0.74 -2.32 42.69
CA ALA A 194 -1.67 -2.17 43.83
C ALA A 194 -2.88 -3.14 43.76
N ALA A 195 -3.34 -3.52 42.56
CA ALA A 195 -4.40 -4.50 42.39
C ALA A 195 -3.97 -5.91 42.82
N GLY A 196 -2.71 -6.22 42.71
CA GLY A 196 -2.10 -7.50 43.10
C GLY A 196 -2.32 -8.63 42.09
N ARG A 197 -1.31 -9.50 41.98
CA ARG A 197 -1.24 -10.61 41.01
C ARG A 197 -2.50 -11.49 40.99
N GLY A 198 -2.98 -11.92 42.15
CA GLY A 198 -4.10 -12.84 42.24
C GLY A 198 -5.40 -12.29 41.63
N ARG A 199 -5.72 -11.01 41.92
CA ARG A 199 -6.90 -10.32 41.37
C ARG A 199 -6.77 -10.13 39.86
N VAL A 200 -5.62 -9.68 39.39
CA VAL A 200 -5.34 -9.47 37.95
C VAL A 200 -5.39 -10.78 37.18
N LEU A 201 -4.84 -11.86 37.72
CA LEU A 201 -4.87 -13.18 37.10
C LEU A 201 -6.31 -13.72 36.99
N LYS A 202 -7.10 -13.61 38.07
CA LYS A 202 -8.52 -14.03 38.06
C LYS A 202 -9.33 -13.24 37.03
N TRP A 203 -9.09 -11.93 36.93
CA TRP A 203 -9.75 -11.07 35.95
C TRP A 203 -9.34 -11.43 34.50
N ALA A 204 -8.04 -11.73 34.26
CA ALA A 204 -7.49 -12.07 32.95
C ALA A 204 -7.97 -13.45 32.46
N ARG A 205 -8.08 -14.45 33.34
CA ARG A 205 -8.60 -15.79 32.98
C ARG A 205 -10.03 -15.74 32.42
N ASN A 206 -10.87 -14.86 32.93
CA ASN A 206 -12.26 -14.72 32.48
C ASN A 206 -12.38 -14.05 31.08
N ARG A 207 -11.28 -13.51 30.53
CA ARG A 207 -11.25 -12.74 29.28
C ARG A 207 -10.29 -13.27 28.23
N SER A 208 -9.40 -14.16 28.59
CA SER A 208 -8.42 -14.75 27.69
C SER A 208 -8.84 -16.16 27.25
N ARG A 209 -8.71 -16.44 25.96
CA ARG A 209 -8.93 -17.80 25.41
C ARG A 209 -7.79 -18.76 25.77
N LYS A 210 -6.58 -18.22 26.06
CA LYS A 210 -5.39 -18.98 26.49
C LYS A 210 -5.12 -18.65 27.94
N ASP A 211 -4.54 -19.58 28.69
CA ASP A 211 -4.16 -19.31 30.07
C ASP A 211 -3.16 -18.13 30.13
N PRO A 212 -3.49 -17.02 30.81
CA PRO A 212 -2.66 -15.84 30.85
C PRO A 212 -1.58 -15.90 31.96
N VAL A 213 -1.41 -17.02 32.65
CA VAL A 213 -0.54 -17.14 33.84
C VAL A 213 0.87 -16.64 33.52
N GLU A 214 1.53 -17.19 32.50
CA GLU A 214 2.90 -16.81 32.15
C GLU A 214 3.04 -15.30 31.85
N LEU A 215 2.09 -14.73 31.13
CA LEU A 215 2.09 -13.28 30.82
C LEU A 215 1.94 -12.45 32.09
N ILE A 216 1.01 -12.81 32.96
CA ILE A 216 0.76 -12.10 34.22
C ILE A 216 1.97 -12.22 35.14
N ASP A 217 2.61 -13.40 35.23
CA ASP A 217 3.82 -13.60 36.01
C ASP A 217 4.97 -12.73 35.54
N ARG A 218 5.19 -12.64 34.24
CA ARG A 218 6.20 -11.76 33.65
C ARG A 218 5.89 -10.28 33.94
N ILE A 219 4.62 -9.88 33.87
CA ILE A 219 4.19 -8.52 34.20
C ILE A 219 4.52 -8.21 35.66
N PHE A 220 4.12 -9.07 36.59
CA PHE A 220 4.33 -8.81 38.02
C PHE A 220 5.81 -8.92 38.43
N ALA A 221 6.60 -9.77 37.79
CA ALA A 221 8.05 -9.78 37.96
C ALA A 221 8.67 -8.44 37.54
N ALA A 222 8.29 -7.92 36.36
CA ALA A 222 8.76 -6.63 35.88
C ALA A 222 8.29 -5.46 36.76
N LEU A 223 7.05 -5.49 37.27
CA LEU A 223 6.57 -4.46 38.20
C LEU A 223 7.39 -4.41 39.50
N ALA A 224 7.88 -5.56 39.95
CA ALA A 224 8.74 -5.64 41.17
C ALA A 224 10.18 -5.14 40.95
N GLU A 225 10.64 -5.03 39.69
CA GLU A 225 11.98 -4.51 39.39
C GLU A 225 12.16 -3.01 39.69
N GLN A 226 11.05 -2.25 39.80
CA GLN A 226 11.10 -0.81 40.01
C GLN A 226 10.34 -0.43 41.29
N THR A 227 11.04 0.06 42.27
CA THR A 227 10.48 0.49 43.57
C THR A 227 10.26 2.01 43.66
N VAL A 228 10.92 2.77 42.77
CA VAL A 228 10.81 4.22 42.75
C VAL A 228 9.74 4.66 41.78
N THR A 229 8.97 5.68 42.16
CA THR A 229 7.98 6.32 41.28
C THR A 229 8.61 7.50 40.56
N VAL A 230 8.53 7.52 39.25
CA VAL A 230 9.04 8.62 38.42
C VAL A 230 8.08 9.80 38.48
N PRO A 231 8.53 11.05 38.58
CA PRO A 231 7.67 12.23 38.51
C PRO A 231 6.83 12.21 37.20
N GLY A 232 5.52 12.50 37.35
CA GLY A 232 4.58 12.47 36.22
C GLY A 232 3.92 11.10 35.98
N THR A 233 4.18 10.09 36.79
CA THR A 233 3.53 8.77 36.68
C THR A 233 2.00 8.87 36.78
N ASP A 234 1.45 9.70 37.68
CA ASP A 234 0.00 9.87 37.84
C ASP A 234 -0.64 10.40 36.56
N ALA A 235 -0.03 11.39 35.92
CA ALA A 235 -0.50 11.93 34.65
C ALA A 235 -0.38 10.90 33.52
N ALA A 236 0.71 10.15 33.46
CA ALA A 236 0.89 9.06 32.49
C ALA A 236 -0.18 7.97 32.64
N GLU A 237 -0.52 7.61 33.87
CA GLU A 237 -1.55 6.61 34.18
C GLU A 237 -3.00 7.07 33.85
N LEU A 238 -3.23 8.35 33.59
CA LEU A 238 -4.47 8.85 33.00
C LEU A 238 -4.50 8.69 31.48
N VAL A 239 -3.33 8.77 30.85
CA VAL A 239 -3.20 8.70 29.39
C VAL A 239 -3.12 7.25 28.86
N ILE A 240 -2.49 6.34 29.61
CA ILE A 240 -2.30 4.94 29.23
C ILE A 240 -3.61 4.24 28.83
N PRO A 241 -4.69 4.28 29.65
CA PRO A 241 -5.97 3.65 29.27
C PRO A 241 -6.55 4.22 27.98
N GLN A 242 -6.43 5.53 27.76
CA GLN A 242 -6.95 6.18 26.57
C GLN A 242 -6.17 5.73 25.30
N LEU A 243 -4.84 5.63 25.39
CA LEU A 243 -4.01 5.12 24.29
C LEU A 243 -4.31 3.65 24.01
N ALA A 244 -4.49 2.83 25.04
CA ALA A 244 -4.86 1.42 24.89
C ALA A 244 -6.24 1.26 24.25
N ALA A 245 -7.24 2.05 24.68
CA ALA A 245 -8.58 2.07 24.09
C ALA A 245 -8.54 2.51 22.61
N ASN A 246 -7.76 3.53 22.27
CA ASN A 246 -7.59 3.98 20.91
C ASN A 246 -6.96 2.89 20.02
N ILE A 247 -5.92 2.21 20.49
CA ILE A 247 -5.31 1.09 19.76
C ILE A 247 -6.35 -0.01 19.50
N LYS A 248 -7.15 -0.36 20.51
CA LYS A 248 -8.21 -1.38 20.39
C LYS A 248 -9.28 -0.97 19.38
N ALA A 249 -9.74 0.28 19.41
CA ALA A 249 -10.70 0.82 18.46
C ALA A 249 -10.16 0.78 17.00
N LEU A 250 -8.91 1.18 16.80
CA LEU A 250 -8.26 1.11 15.49
C LEU A 250 -8.13 -0.33 14.97
N GLN A 251 -7.86 -1.29 15.86
CA GLN A 251 -7.83 -2.71 15.48
C GLN A 251 -9.22 -3.20 15.06
N GLN A 252 -10.26 -2.83 15.79
CA GLN A 252 -11.64 -3.21 15.46
C GLN A 252 -12.11 -2.61 14.13
N GLN A 253 -11.78 -1.35 13.86
CA GLN A 253 -12.06 -0.71 12.56
C GLN A 253 -11.40 -1.48 11.42
N ARG A 254 -10.16 -1.93 11.59
CA ARG A 254 -9.44 -2.72 10.59
C ARG A 254 -10.08 -4.10 10.35
N GLU A 255 -10.60 -4.74 11.38
CA GLU A 255 -11.33 -6.00 11.24
C GLU A 255 -12.64 -5.80 10.46
N THR A 256 -13.37 -4.73 10.74
CA THR A 256 -14.60 -4.38 10.00
C THR A 256 -14.30 -4.13 8.52
N ILE A 257 -13.27 -3.34 8.20
CA ILE A 257 -12.86 -3.09 6.81
C ILE A 257 -12.41 -4.39 6.13
N ALA A 258 -11.68 -5.26 6.84
CA ALA A 258 -11.26 -6.53 6.29
C ALA A 258 -12.45 -7.40 5.87
N GLY A 259 -13.51 -7.45 6.67
CA GLY A 259 -14.74 -8.17 6.32
C GLY A 259 -15.47 -7.56 5.11
N GLN A 260 -15.51 -6.21 5.01
CA GLN A 260 -16.10 -5.54 3.84
C GLN A 260 -15.29 -5.83 2.56
N VAL A 261 -13.96 -5.78 2.63
CA VAL A 261 -13.07 -6.12 1.51
C VAL A 261 -13.23 -7.58 1.11
N GLU A 262 -13.39 -8.49 2.07
CA GLU A 262 -13.64 -9.91 1.81
C GLU A 262 -14.92 -10.11 1.00
N GLY A 263 -16.06 -9.56 1.46
CA GLY A 263 -17.32 -9.66 0.75
C GLY A 263 -17.30 -9.06 -0.65
N MET A 264 -16.54 -7.97 -0.86
CA MET A 264 -16.37 -7.40 -2.21
C MET A 264 -15.48 -8.26 -3.12
N LEU A 265 -14.50 -8.96 -2.57
CA LEU A 265 -13.60 -9.80 -3.37
C LEU A 265 -14.27 -11.11 -3.83
N ASP A 266 -15.32 -11.58 -3.14
CA ASP A 266 -16.09 -12.75 -3.54
C ASP A 266 -16.75 -12.55 -4.93
N GLU A 267 -16.97 -11.30 -5.35
CA GLU A 267 -17.48 -10.96 -6.67
C GLU A 267 -16.38 -10.93 -7.76
N PHE A 268 -15.10 -11.12 -7.39
CA PHE A 268 -13.97 -11.04 -8.31
C PHE A 268 -13.35 -12.44 -8.55
N PRO A 269 -13.58 -13.07 -9.70
CA PRO A 269 -12.99 -14.40 -10.01
C PRO A 269 -11.46 -14.43 -9.91
N LEU A 270 -10.80 -13.32 -10.24
CA LEU A 270 -9.33 -13.21 -10.12
C LEU A 270 -8.84 -13.19 -8.67
N ALA A 271 -9.69 -12.85 -7.69
CA ALA A 271 -9.34 -12.92 -6.28
C ALA A 271 -9.17 -14.37 -5.83
N GLU A 272 -10.09 -15.26 -6.21
CA GLU A 272 -9.99 -16.70 -5.93
C GLU A 272 -8.75 -17.31 -6.58
N VAL A 273 -8.48 -16.93 -7.84
CA VAL A 273 -7.25 -17.34 -8.54
C VAL A 273 -6.02 -16.97 -7.72
N LEU A 274 -5.90 -15.73 -7.24
CA LEU A 274 -4.76 -15.31 -6.43
C LEU A 274 -4.69 -16.00 -5.06
N ILE A 275 -5.82 -16.16 -4.38
CA ILE A 275 -5.91 -16.79 -3.04
C ILE A 275 -5.52 -18.26 -3.09
N SER A 276 -5.69 -18.93 -4.22
CA SER A 276 -5.23 -20.32 -4.41
C SER A 276 -3.72 -20.49 -4.26
N MET A 277 -2.94 -19.39 -4.38
CA MET A 277 -1.48 -19.45 -4.26
C MET A 277 -1.05 -19.39 -2.80
N PRO A 278 -0.29 -20.37 -2.28
CA PRO A 278 0.18 -20.39 -0.89
C PRO A 278 0.87 -19.07 -0.50
N GLY A 279 0.46 -18.49 0.66
CA GLY A 279 0.98 -17.23 1.15
C GLY A 279 0.30 -15.97 0.58
N ILE A 280 -0.78 -16.14 -0.18
CA ILE A 280 -1.68 -15.05 -0.57
C ILE A 280 -3.01 -15.24 0.16
N GLY A 281 -3.33 -14.33 1.07
CA GLY A 281 -4.65 -14.21 1.66
C GLY A 281 -5.40 -13.02 1.06
N ILE A 282 -6.66 -12.83 1.45
CA ILE A 282 -7.61 -11.81 0.98
C ILE A 282 -6.95 -10.42 0.85
N LYS A 283 -6.34 -9.94 1.92
CA LYS A 283 -5.69 -8.61 1.93
C LYS A 283 -4.52 -8.50 0.93
N THR A 284 -3.78 -9.57 0.73
CA THR A 284 -2.67 -9.59 -0.23
C THR A 284 -3.19 -9.63 -1.65
N ALA A 285 -4.22 -10.46 -1.92
CA ALA A 285 -4.91 -10.53 -3.20
C ALA A 285 -5.52 -9.18 -3.59
N SER A 286 -6.27 -8.54 -2.67
CA SER A 286 -6.81 -7.18 -2.85
C SER A 286 -5.73 -6.18 -3.26
N ASN A 287 -4.61 -6.12 -2.52
CA ASN A 287 -3.52 -5.18 -2.83
C ASN A 287 -2.83 -5.46 -4.18
N ILE A 288 -2.78 -6.73 -4.61
CA ILE A 288 -2.25 -7.10 -5.92
C ILE A 288 -3.24 -6.66 -7.00
N LEU A 289 -4.52 -7.03 -6.91
CA LEU A 289 -5.55 -6.67 -7.88
C LEU A 289 -5.69 -5.14 -8.05
N LEU A 290 -5.68 -4.41 -6.94
CA LEU A 290 -5.72 -2.94 -6.96
C LEU A 290 -4.51 -2.29 -7.64
N ALA A 291 -3.39 -2.99 -7.71
CA ALA A 291 -2.16 -2.46 -8.30
C ALA A 291 -1.97 -2.86 -9.77
N VAL A 292 -2.52 -4.00 -10.19
CA VAL A 292 -2.19 -4.60 -11.49
C VAL A 292 -3.42 -5.11 -12.28
N GLY A 293 -4.62 -5.07 -11.71
CA GLY A 293 -5.82 -5.61 -12.35
C GLY A 293 -5.65 -7.07 -12.76
N ASP A 294 -5.98 -7.37 -13.98
CA ASP A 294 -5.78 -8.68 -14.64
C ASP A 294 -4.40 -8.84 -15.30
N CYS A 295 -3.49 -7.91 -15.08
CA CYS A 295 -2.17 -7.82 -15.69
C CYS A 295 -2.15 -7.52 -17.21
N SER A 296 -3.25 -7.18 -17.85
CA SER A 296 -3.31 -6.86 -19.29
C SER A 296 -2.41 -5.68 -19.70
N ASP A 297 -2.18 -4.73 -18.80
CA ASP A 297 -1.29 -3.58 -18.99
C ASP A 297 0.21 -3.94 -19.01
N PHE A 298 0.56 -5.18 -18.70
CA PHE A 298 1.96 -5.59 -18.59
C PHE A 298 2.34 -6.55 -19.71
N ALA A 299 3.27 -6.12 -20.58
CA ALA A 299 3.75 -6.95 -21.67
C ALA A 299 4.47 -8.24 -21.23
N SER A 300 4.91 -8.33 -19.96
CA SER A 300 5.56 -9.51 -19.40
C SER A 300 5.64 -9.49 -17.88
N ALA A 301 5.89 -10.66 -17.27
CA ALA A 301 6.19 -10.78 -15.85
C ALA A 301 7.41 -9.95 -15.40
N SER A 302 8.35 -9.69 -16.31
CA SER A 302 9.51 -8.82 -16.03
C SER A 302 9.11 -7.35 -15.93
N HIS A 303 8.17 -6.89 -16.75
CA HIS A 303 7.58 -5.55 -16.64
C HIS A 303 6.80 -5.39 -15.33
N LEU A 304 6.00 -6.39 -14.95
CA LEU A 304 5.32 -6.42 -13.65
C LEU A 304 6.31 -6.31 -12.48
N ALA A 305 7.39 -7.07 -12.51
CA ALA A 305 8.41 -7.05 -11.47
C ALA A 305 9.17 -5.70 -11.41
N ALA A 306 9.42 -5.08 -12.54
CA ALA A 306 10.01 -3.74 -12.61
C ALA A 306 9.05 -2.68 -12.05
N TYR A 307 7.76 -2.74 -12.41
CA TYR A 307 6.72 -1.88 -11.87
C TYR A 307 6.57 -2.03 -10.35
N ALA A 308 6.62 -3.26 -9.83
CA ALA A 308 6.62 -3.53 -8.40
C ALA A 308 7.92 -3.08 -7.69
N GLY A 309 8.98 -2.76 -8.42
CA GLY A 309 10.28 -2.43 -7.85
C GLY A 309 10.98 -3.62 -7.16
N ILE A 310 10.68 -4.85 -7.61
CA ILE A 310 11.32 -6.09 -7.11
C ILE A 310 12.32 -6.67 -8.11
N ALA A 311 12.39 -6.15 -9.33
CA ALA A 311 13.45 -6.48 -10.26
C ALA A 311 14.74 -5.71 -9.91
N PRO A 312 15.90 -6.35 -10.00
CA PRO A 312 17.16 -5.64 -9.84
C PRO A 312 17.38 -4.63 -10.99
N VAL A 313 18.05 -3.54 -10.67
CA VAL A 313 18.44 -2.52 -11.66
C VAL A 313 19.89 -2.73 -12.02
N THR A 314 20.14 -3.08 -13.27
CA THR A 314 21.50 -3.17 -13.81
C THR A 314 22.06 -1.76 -13.97
N ARG A 315 23.21 -1.49 -13.35
CA ARG A 315 23.99 -0.28 -13.58
C ARG A 315 25.32 -0.68 -14.18
N ARG A 316 25.55 -0.23 -15.39
CA ARG A 316 26.83 -0.39 -16.10
C ARG A 316 27.23 0.96 -16.66
N SER A 317 28.38 1.45 -16.22
CA SER A 317 28.99 2.68 -16.75
C SER A 317 30.49 2.43 -16.92
N GLY A 318 30.94 2.29 -18.14
CA GLY A 318 32.33 2.03 -18.47
C GLY A 318 32.93 0.84 -17.69
N THR A 319 34.12 1.06 -17.15
CA THR A 319 34.85 0.07 -16.32
C THR A 319 34.55 0.16 -14.83
N SER A 320 33.95 1.26 -14.35
CA SER A 320 33.88 1.59 -12.93
C SER A 320 32.64 1.05 -12.19
N ILE A 321 31.52 0.83 -12.89
CA ILE A 321 30.28 0.34 -12.27
C ILE A 321 29.77 -0.86 -13.06
N LYS A 322 29.88 -2.06 -12.48
CA LYS A 322 29.28 -3.29 -13.01
C LYS A 322 28.54 -3.98 -11.87
N GLY A 323 27.21 -3.95 -11.89
CA GLY A 323 26.44 -4.65 -10.87
C GLY A 323 24.93 -4.51 -10.98
N GLU A 324 24.24 -5.37 -10.26
CA GLU A 324 22.80 -5.32 -10.06
C GLU A 324 22.49 -4.75 -8.68
N PHE A 325 21.65 -3.75 -8.64
CA PHE A 325 21.28 -3.03 -7.43
C PHE A 325 19.78 -3.14 -7.14
N PRO A 326 19.36 -3.11 -5.88
CA PRO A 326 17.94 -3.07 -5.53
C PRO A 326 17.27 -1.83 -6.15
N ALA A 327 16.08 -2.04 -6.75
CA ALA A 327 15.26 -0.92 -7.20
C ALA A 327 14.81 -0.05 -6.02
N ARG A 328 15.04 1.26 -6.11
CA ARG A 328 14.57 2.26 -5.14
C ARG A 328 13.20 2.84 -5.50
N SER A 329 12.81 2.72 -6.78
CA SER A 329 11.51 3.12 -7.33
C SER A 329 10.56 1.93 -7.44
N GLY A 330 9.30 2.19 -7.84
CA GLY A 330 8.26 1.19 -8.06
C GLY A 330 7.05 1.38 -7.15
N ASN A 331 5.99 0.63 -7.43
CA ASN A 331 4.76 0.65 -6.64
C ASN A 331 5.00 0.01 -5.26
N LYS A 332 5.09 0.84 -4.23
CA LYS A 332 5.40 0.41 -2.85
C LYS A 332 4.34 -0.53 -2.28
N ARG A 333 3.05 -0.32 -2.60
CA ARG A 333 1.95 -1.19 -2.14
C ARG A 333 2.10 -2.59 -2.72
N LEU A 334 2.30 -2.69 -4.03
CA LEU A 334 2.54 -3.97 -4.71
C LEU A 334 3.82 -4.65 -4.21
N LYS A 335 4.91 -3.90 -4.06
CA LYS A 335 6.17 -4.42 -3.49
C LYS A 335 5.96 -5.06 -2.12
N ASN A 336 5.22 -4.38 -1.25
CA ASN A 336 4.91 -4.90 0.09
C ASN A 336 4.00 -6.13 0.03
N ALA A 337 2.99 -6.15 -0.84
CA ALA A 337 2.13 -7.31 -1.03
C ALA A 337 2.92 -8.54 -1.51
N MET A 338 3.76 -8.37 -2.52
CA MET A 338 4.64 -9.42 -3.05
C MET A 338 5.64 -9.91 -1.99
N PHE A 339 6.24 -9.01 -1.21
CA PHE A 339 7.16 -9.35 -0.14
C PHE A 339 6.45 -10.16 0.96
N ARG A 340 5.28 -9.73 1.41
CA ARG A 340 4.49 -10.43 2.44
C ARG A 340 4.06 -11.81 1.97
N SER A 341 3.57 -11.92 0.74
CA SER A 341 3.25 -13.20 0.12
C SER A 341 4.45 -14.17 0.12
N ALA A 342 5.63 -13.68 -0.27
CA ALA A 342 6.83 -14.49 -0.29
C ALA A 342 7.30 -14.89 1.10
N TRP A 343 7.23 -13.97 2.07
CA TRP A 343 7.59 -14.25 3.46
C TRP A 343 6.67 -15.30 4.09
N ILE A 344 5.36 -15.19 3.91
CA ILE A 344 4.41 -16.18 4.42
C ILE A 344 4.68 -17.54 3.75
N ALA A 345 4.82 -17.56 2.42
CA ALA A 345 5.09 -18.80 1.68
C ALA A 345 6.40 -19.47 2.08
N SER A 346 7.42 -18.71 2.48
CA SER A 346 8.69 -19.26 2.97
C SER A 346 8.55 -20.03 4.30
N ASN A 347 7.43 -19.88 5.00
CA ASN A 347 7.15 -20.58 6.27
C ASN A 347 6.10 -21.70 6.14
N CYS A 348 5.23 -21.64 5.13
CA CYS A 348 4.09 -22.59 5.01
C CYS A 348 4.07 -23.41 3.71
N HIS A 349 4.98 -23.18 2.76
CA HIS A 349 4.96 -23.81 1.45
C HIS A 349 6.34 -24.41 1.12
N GLY A 350 6.42 -25.74 1.04
CA GLY A 350 7.68 -26.50 0.90
C GLY A 350 8.61 -26.01 -0.22
N PRO A 351 8.15 -25.90 -1.48
CA PRO A 351 9.00 -25.39 -2.58
C PRO A 351 9.49 -23.96 -2.37
N SER A 352 8.69 -23.09 -1.75
CA SER A 352 9.08 -21.71 -1.42
C SER A 352 10.09 -21.67 -0.29
N GLN A 353 9.92 -22.51 0.73
CA GLN A 353 10.84 -22.66 1.84
C GLN A 353 12.21 -23.17 1.35
N ALA A 354 12.23 -24.23 0.52
CA ALA A 354 13.46 -24.77 -0.05
C ALA A 354 14.22 -23.70 -0.87
N TYR A 355 13.50 -22.92 -1.69
CA TYR A 355 14.12 -21.82 -2.44
C TYR A 355 14.67 -20.74 -1.51
N TYR A 356 13.93 -20.33 -0.48
CA TYR A 356 14.38 -19.35 0.50
C TYR A 356 15.63 -19.85 1.23
N GLN A 357 15.65 -21.09 1.74
CA GLN A 357 16.80 -21.67 2.44
C GLN A 357 18.04 -21.73 1.54
N ARG A 358 17.89 -22.11 0.27
CA ARG A 358 18.98 -22.06 -0.70
C ARG A 358 19.56 -20.64 -0.82
N LYS A 359 18.70 -19.61 -0.91
CA LYS A 359 19.17 -18.22 -0.99
C LYS A 359 19.83 -17.73 0.28
N ARG A 360 19.44 -18.27 1.45
CA ARG A 360 20.12 -18.02 2.73
C ARG A 360 21.49 -18.68 2.76
N ALA A 361 21.61 -19.92 2.28
CA ALA A 361 22.88 -20.64 2.17
C ALA A 361 23.86 -19.95 1.20
N GLU A 362 23.35 -19.30 0.13
CA GLU A 362 24.15 -18.44 -0.77
C GLU A 362 24.63 -17.13 -0.08
N GLY A 363 24.44 -16.94 1.23
CA GLY A 363 24.89 -15.78 2.01
C GLY A 363 23.97 -14.57 1.96
N LYS A 364 22.77 -14.64 1.33
CA LYS A 364 21.84 -13.50 1.29
C LYS A 364 21.21 -13.25 2.65
N LYS A 365 21.12 -11.97 3.06
CA LYS A 365 20.37 -11.57 4.26
C LYS A 365 18.90 -11.90 4.11
N HIS A 366 18.16 -12.04 5.23
CA HIS A 366 16.75 -12.42 5.26
C HIS A 366 15.89 -11.68 4.23
N ASN A 367 15.85 -10.36 4.30
CA ASN A 367 15.02 -9.55 3.39
C ASN A 367 15.41 -9.71 1.92
N ALA A 368 16.71 -9.89 1.62
CA ALA A 368 17.17 -10.12 0.26
C ALA A 368 16.74 -11.49 -0.27
N ALA A 369 16.80 -12.54 0.57
CA ALA A 369 16.33 -13.87 0.20
C ALA A 369 14.81 -13.91 -0.04
N VAL A 370 14.01 -13.25 0.83
CA VAL A 370 12.56 -13.10 0.62
C VAL A 370 12.27 -12.31 -0.66
N MET A 371 13.03 -11.27 -0.96
CA MET A 371 12.85 -10.49 -2.19
C MET A 371 13.16 -11.31 -3.45
N CYS A 372 14.16 -12.19 -3.42
CA CYS A 372 14.43 -13.13 -4.51
C CYS A 372 13.24 -14.09 -4.72
N LEU A 373 12.64 -14.58 -3.64
CA LEU A 373 11.43 -15.40 -3.71
C LEU A 373 10.24 -14.60 -4.25
N ALA A 374 10.04 -13.34 -3.80
CA ALA A 374 9.00 -12.45 -4.30
C ALA A 374 9.13 -12.24 -5.81
N ARG A 375 10.36 -12.04 -6.32
CA ARG A 375 10.61 -11.91 -7.76
C ARG A 375 10.22 -13.17 -8.54
N ARG A 376 10.53 -14.36 -8.03
CA ARG A 376 10.12 -15.62 -8.65
C ARG A 376 8.61 -15.78 -8.64
N ARG A 377 7.96 -15.49 -7.51
CA ARG A 377 6.52 -15.57 -7.35
C ARG A 377 5.77 -14.60 -8.26
N SER A 378 6.34 -13.42 -8.56
CA SER A 378 5.72 -12.47 -9.49
C SER A 378 5.54 -13.03 -10.90
N ASN A 379 6.40 -13.94 -11.34
CA ASN A 379 6.23 -14.62 -12.63
C ASN A 379 5.01 -15.54 -12.62
N VAL A 380 4.83 -16.27 -11.53
CA VAL A 380 3.68 -17.19 -11.35
C VAL A 380 2.39 -16.37 -11.24
N ILE A 381 2.38 -15.31 -10.42
CA ILE A 381 1.23 -14.41 -10.27
C ILE A 381 0.82 -13.80 -11.63
N TYR A 382 1.80 -13.34 -12.42
CA TYR A 382 1.54 -12.83 -13.76
C TYR A 382 0.85 -13.90 -14.64
N ALA A 383 1.39 -15.12 -14.70
CA ALA A 383 0.81 -16.21 -15.48
C ALA A 383 -0.60 -16.57 -15.00
N MET A 384 -0.81 -16.67 -13.68
CA MET A 384 -2.12 -16.98 -13.10
C MET A 384 -3.18 -15.94 -13.48
N LEU A 385 -2.85 -14.65 -13.38
CA LEU A 385 -3.78 -13.56 -13.71
C LEU A 385 -4.05 -13.48 -15.21
N THR A 386 -3.01 -13.58 -16.05
CA THR A 386 -3.15 -13.51 -17.51
C THR A 386 -3.93 -14.69 -18.09
N ASN A 387 -3.67 -15.89 -17.57
CA ASN A 387 -4.33 -17.11 -18.05
C ASN A 387 -5.64 -17.39 -17.30
N ARG A 388 -5.92 -16.69 -16.18
CA ARG A 388 -7.06 -16.91 -15.29
C ARG A 388 -7.08 -18.33 -14.72
N GLU A 389 -5.88 -18.88 -14.40
CA GLU A 389 -5.71 -20.24 -13.89
C GLU A 389 -5.36 -20.25 -12.40
N PHE A 390 -5.93 -21.21 -11.66
CA PHE A 390 -5.55 -21.47 -10.27
C PHE A 390 -4.09 -21.89 -10.16
N TYR A 391 -3.52 -21.67 -8.98
CA TYR A 391 -2.15 -22.08 -8.70
C TYR A 391 -1.99 -23.59 -8.87
N ARG A 392 -0.99 -24.00 -9.63
CA ARG A 392 -0.55 -25.39 -9.74
C ARG A 392 0.84 -25.52 -9.16
N GLU A 393 1.01 -26.51 -8.29
CA GLU A 393 2.31 -26.79 -7.72
C GLU A 393 3.26 -27.30 -8.82
N PRO A 394 4.49 -26.73 -8.94
CA PRO A 394 5.44 -27.28 -9.90
C PRO A 394 5.77 -28.72 -9.52
N PRO A 395 5.91 -29.63 -10.50
CA PRO A 395 6.27 -31.02 -10.23
C PRO A 395 7.55 -31.09 -9.40
N ALA A 396 7.60 -32.06 -8.50
CA ALA A 396 8.79 -32.27 -7.69
C ALA A 396 10.01 -32.58 -8.61
N PRO A 397 11.22 -32.15 -8.25
CA PRO A 397 12.40 -32.39 -9.10
C PRO A 397 12.63 -33.86 -9.47
N ASN A 398 12.09 -34.82 -8.69
CA ASN A 398 12.19 -36.25 -8.93
C ASN A 398 11.18 -36.77 -9.96
N ASP A 399 10.07 -36.06 -10.22
CA ASP A 399 9.04 -36.52 -11.15
C ASP A 399 9.40 -36.23 -12.62
N VAL A 400 10.32 -35.26 -12.84
CA VAL A 400 10.80 -34.94 -14.20
C VAL A 400 11.83 -35.96 -14.69
N ALA A 401 12.52 -36.66 -13.79
CA ALA A 401 13.49 -37.72 -14.15
C ALA A 401 12.84 -39.06 -14.47
N ALA A 402 11.56 -39.24 -14.11
CA ALA A 402 10.82 -40.47 -14.39
C ALA A 402 10.00 -40.39 -15.71
N ALA A 403 9.91 -39.23 -16.34
CA ALA A 403 9.14 -38.98 -17.57
C ALA A 403 10.03 -38.68 -18.80
N ALA A 404 11.37 -38.79 -18.67
CA ALA A 404 12.37 -38.69 -19.75
C ALA A 404 13.04 -40.07 -19.93
#